data_e5cd563c6ea242386554dbecde0a7069
#
_entry.id   e5cd563c6ea242386554dbecde0a7069
#
_cell.length_a   1.000
_cell.length_b   1.000
_cell.length_c   1.000
_cell.angle_alpha   90.00
_cell.angle_beta   90.00
_cell.angle_gamma   90.00
#
_symmetry.space_group_name_H-M   'P 1'
#
loop_
_entity.id
_entity.type
_entity.pdbx_description
1 polymer ?
#
loop_
_entity_poly.entity_id
_entity_poly.type
_entity_poly.pdbx_seq_one_letter_code
_entity_poly.pdbx_strand_id
1 'polypeptide(L)'
;MADKSSPEYAMLPAGTVVKWGELGEAVADFQPLVNCKALGATGATGSFVDCTTLIDTQKQFISDLPEGPEKSLGFVDDPSNTSFTAFLNAAEQRRTVQYYIELPNGRTATMIMALSGWQLNEVTAPASEVIQVTVNGKQNNINWGYNQPGS
;
A
#
# COMPACT_ATOMS: atom_id res chain seq x y z
N MET A 1 -23.15 -12.77 20.92
CA MET A 1 -22.77 -13.30 19.59
C MET A 1 -21.55 -14.19 19.73
N ALA A 2 -21.59 -15.37 19.17
CA ALA A 2 -20.47 -16.29 19.22
C ALA A 2 -19.35 -15.82 18.29
N ASP A 3 -18.12 -16.04 18.70
CA ASP A 3 -16.97 -15.72 17.87
C ASP A 3 -16.92 -16.66 16.67
N LYS A 4 -16.47 -16.14 15.54
CA LYS A 4 -16.29 -16.93 14.33
C LYS A 4 -14.98 -17.69 14.38
N SER A 5 -14.95 -18.89 13.83
CA SER A 5 -13.71 -19.64 13.67
C SER A 5 -12.90 -19.06 12.50
N SER A 6 -11.59 -19.27 12.50
CA SER A 6 -10.74 -18.65 11.47
C SER A 6 -11.14 -18.97 10.02
N PRO A 7 -11.57 -20.20 9.66
CA PRO A 7 -12.00 -20.43 8.28
C PRO A 7 -13.22 -19.62 7.85
N GLU A 8 -13.98 -19.07 8.79
CA GLU A 8 -15.16 -18.27 8.46
C GLU A 8 -14.82 -16.85 8.01
N TYR A 9 -13.67 -16.32 8.44
CA TYR A 9 -13.28 -14.93 8.10
C TYR A 9 -11.94 -14.84 7.36
N ALA A 10 -11.10 -15.86 7.40
CA ALA A 10 -9.81 -15.81 6.73
C ALA A 10 -10.00 -15.87 5.23
N MET A 11 -9.33 -14.98 4.50
CA MET A 11 -9.44 -14.89 3.04
C MET A 11 -8.08 -14.78 2.41
N LEU A 12 -7.94 -15.38 1.23
CA LEU A 12 -6.74 -15.23 0.41
C LEU A 12 -6.77 -13.87 -0.29
N PRO A 13 -5.61 -13.33 -0.67
CA PRO A 13 -5.56 -11.99 -1.27
C PRO A 13 -6.03 -11.90 -2.71
N ALA A 14 -6.40 -13.00 -3.34
CA ALA A 14 -6.90 -12.97 -4.71
C ALA A 14 -8.14 -12.10 -4.81
N GLY A 15 -8.18 -11.21 -5.79
CA GLY A 15 -9.28 -10.27 -5.95
C GLY A 15 -9.03 -8.90 -5.34
N THR A 16 -7.82 -8.65 -4.83
CA THR A 16 -7.44 -7.33 -4.33
C THR A 16 -7.49 -6.31 -5.45
N VAL A 17 -8.14 -5.17 -5.19
CA VAL A 17 -8.25 -4.06 -6.14
C VAL A 17 -7.28 -2.98 -5.75
N VAL A 18 -6.53 -2.47 -6.74
CA VAL A 18 -5.55 -1.40 -6.54
C VAL A 18 -5.86 -0.28 -7.52
N LYS A 19 -5.92 0.95 -7.01
CA LYS A 19 -6.19 2.14 -7.82
C LYS A 19 -5.28 3.27 -7.39
N TRP A 20 -5.06 4.21 -8.30
CA TRP A 20 -4.26 5.40 -7.98
C TRP A 20 -4.93 6.63 -8.58
N GLY A 21 -4.63 7.80 -8.06
CA GLY A 21 -5.14 9.05 -8.56
C GLY A 21 -4.24 10.21 -8.18
N GLU A 22 -4.50 11.35 -8.80
CA GLU A 22 -3.79 12.58 -8.47
C GLU A 22 -4.27 13.13 -7.13
N LEU A 23 -3.46 13.95 -6.49
CA LEU A 23 -3.87 14.63 -5.26
C LEU A 23 -5.14 15.45 -5.50
N GLY A 24 -6.11 15.31 -4.62
CA GLY A 24 -7.37 16.03 -4.70
C GLY A 24 -8.46 15.34 -5.49
N GLU A 25 -8.17 14.22 -6.17
CA GLU A 25 -9.20 13.44 -6.85
C GLU A 25 -10.04 12.63 -5.86
N ALA A 26 -11.31 12.41 -6.21
CA ALA A 26 -12.17 11.49 -5.46
C ALA A 26 -11.79 10.05 -5.81
N VAL A 27 -11.97 9.14 -4.85
CA VAL A 27 -11.64 7.71 -5.05
C VAL A 27 -12.38 7.14 -6.26
N ALA A 28 -13.61 7.61 -6.52
CA ALA A 28 -14.40 7.14 -7.65
C ALA A 28 -13.75 7.45 -9.01
N ASP A 29 -12.87 8.44 -9.05
CA ASP A 29 -12.18 8.86 -10.28
C ASP A 29 -10.80 8.23 -10.43
N PHE A 30 -10.39 7.41 -9.47
CA PHE A 30 -9.07 6.77 -9.52
C PHE A 30 -8.98 5.76 -10.66
N GLN A 31 -7.78 5.65 -11.23
CA GLN A 31 -7.48 4.72 -12.31
C GLN A 31 -7.07 3.37 -11.74
N PRO A 32 -7.60 2.26 -12.27
CA PRO A 32 -7.22 0.94 -11.78
C PRO A 32 -5.82 0.53 -12.23
N LEU A 33 -5.13 -0.20 -11.34
CA LEU A 33 -3.84 -0.82 -11.64
C LEU A 33 -4.04 -2.33 -11.59
N VAL A 34 -4.49 -2.89 -12.72
CA VAL A 34 -4.88 -4.30 -12.79
C VAL A 34 -3.70 -5.26 -12.82
N ASN A 35 -2.50 -4.75 -13.10
CA ASN A 35 -1.30 -5.56 -13.22
C ASN A 35 -0.43 -5.54 -11.96
N CYS A 36 -0.97 -5.12 -10.83
CA CYS A 36 -0.23 -5.13 -9.57
C CYS A 36 -0.07 -6.57 -9.08
N LYS A 37 1.18 -6.96 -8.81
CA LYS A 37 1.50 -8.32 -8.37
C LYS A 37 1.78 -8.38 -6.86
N ALA A 38 2.41 -7.35 -6.32
CA ALA A 38 2.81 -7.33 -4.93
C ALA A 38 2.64 -5.95 -4.33
N LEU A 39 2.15 -5.93 -3.11
CA LEU A 39 2.04 -4.70 -2.31
C LEU A 39 2.93 -4.91 -1.09
N GLY A 40 3.76 -3.93 -0.78
CA GLY A 40 4.49 -3.96 0.47
C GLY A 40 3.55 -3.79 1.67
N ALA A 41 4.06 -3.89 2.88
CA ALA A 41 3.26 -3.68 4.08
C ALA A 41 2.60 -2.31 4.05
N THR A 42 1.34 -2.27 4.45
CA THR A 42 0.54 -1.04 4.46
C THR A 42 0.25 -0.65 5.90
N GLY A 43 0.45 0.61 6.21
CA GLY A 43 0.15 1.14 7.54
C GLY A 43 1.27 2.02 8.05
N ALA A 44 1.03 2.62 9.20
CA ALA A 44 2.01 3.49 9.85
C ALA A 44 2.11 3.10 11.32
N THR A 45 3.33 3.06 11.82
CA THR A 45 3.59 2.79 13.24
C THR A 45 4.55 3.84 13.75
N GLY A 46 4.46 4.11 15.05
CA GLY A 46 5.38 5.03 15.73
C GLY A 46 6.34 4.26 16.61
N SER A 47 7.44 4.89 16.94
CA SER A 47 8.36 4.38 17.95
C SER A 47 7.87 4.77 19.33
N PHE A 48 8.56 4.35 20.37
CA PHE A 48 8.20 4.66 21.74
C PHE A 48 9.17 5.67 22.33
N VAL A 49 8.64 6.61 23.10
CA VAL A 49 9.43 7.64 23.78
C VAL A 49 9.35 7.39 25.27
N ASP A 50 10.49 7.37 25.92
CA ASP A 50 10.61 7.17 27.37
C ASP A 50 10.10 8.42 28.09
N CYS A 51 9.10 8.26 28.93
CA CYS A 51 8.54 9.35 29.75
C CYS A 51 8.61 9.06 31.26
N THR A 52 9.52 8.14 31.66
CA THR A 52 9.69 7.74 33.05
C THR A 52 10.10 8.92 33.92
N THR A 53 9.44 9.05 35.09
CA THR A 53 9.79 10.08 36.09
C THR A 53 10.44 9.43 37.30
N LEU A 54 10.93 10.26 38.21
CA LEU A 54 11.65 9.79 39.39
C LEU A 54 10.80 8.99 40.38
N ILE A 55 9.46 9.17 40.35
CA ILE A 55 8.56 8.42 41.23
C ILE A 55 8.16 7.07 40.64
N ASP A 56 8.43 6.84 39.36
CA ASP A 56 8.08 5.58 38.71
C ASP A 56 9.02 4.47 39.16
N THR A 57 8.46 3.29 39.43
CA THR A 57 9.24 2.10 39.78
C THR A 57 9.48 1.19 38.58
N GLN A 58 8.81 1.50 37.46
CA GLN A 58 9.01 0.80 36.18
C GLN A 58 9.09 1.86 35.08
N LYS A 59 9.76 1.50 33.98
CA LYS A 59 9.87 2.39 32.83
C LYS A 59 8.51 2.62 32.21
N GLN A 60 8.23 3.86 31.84
CA GLN A 60 6.97 4.28 31.22
C GLN A 60 7.26 4.86 29.84
N PHE A 61 6.40 4.55 28.87
CA PHE A 61 6.60 4.97 27.49
C PHE A 61 5.31 5.50 26.91
N ILE A 62 5.42 6.46 26.00
CA ILE A 62 4.34 6.90 25.13
C ILE A 62 4.72 6.65 23.68
N SER A 63 3.73 6.61 22.81
CA SER A 63 3.97 6.44 21.38
C SER A 63 4.37 7.75 20.74
N ASP A 64 5.34 7.69 19.83
CA ASP A 64 5.68 8.82 18.97
C ASP A 64 4.68 8.89 17.82
N LEU A 65 4.79 9.92 16.99
CA LEU A 65 3.94 10.07 15.81
C LEU A 65 4.12 8.86 14.88
N PRO A 66 3.04 8.34 14.31
CA PRO A 66 3.17 7.21 13.38
C PRO A 66 3.84 7.66 12.09
N GLU A 67 4.66 6.78 11.55
CA GLU A 67 5.35 7.01 10.28
C GLU A 67 5.10 5.81 9.39
N GLY A 68 4.67 6.07 8.15
CA GLY A 68 4.52 5.03 7.16
C GLY A 68 5.88 4.62 6.61
N PRO A 69 6.19 3.32 6.58
CA PRO A 69 7.45 2.86 6.02
C PRO A 69 7.49 3.04 4.50
N GLU A 70 8.68 2.94 3.94
CA GLU A 70 8.81 2.86 2.50
C GLU A 70 8.06 1.63 1.99
N LYS A 71 7.43 1.79 0.82
CA LYS A 71 6.62 0.73 0.23
C LYS A 71 7.13 0.42 -1.16
N SER A 72 7.37 -0.86 -1.41
CA SER A 72 7.75 -1.33 -2.74
C SER A 72 6.56 -2.02 -3.36
N LEU A 73 6.16 -1.55 -4.54
CA LEU A 73 5.04 -2.10 -5.29
C LEU A 73 5.57 -2.89 -6.48
N GLY A 74 5.14 -4.13 -6.60
CA GLY A 74 5.53 -4.97 -7.72
C GLY A 74 4.42 -5.07 -8.74
N PHE A 75 4.77 -4.93 -10.00
CA PHE A 75 3.83 -5.00 -11.12
C PHE A 75 4.37 -5.92 -12.19
N VAL A 76 3.45 -6.61 -12.87
CA VAL A 76 3.78 -7.27 -14.14
C VAL A 76 3.80 -6.19 -15.21
N ASP A 77 4.90 -6.07 -15.96
CA ASP A 77 5.05 -4.98 -16.92
C ASP A 77 4.02 -5.10 -18.06
N ASP A 78 3.30 -4.01 -18.30
CA ASP A 78 2.32 -3.90 -19.38
C ASP A 78 2.41 -2.52 -20.02
N PRO A 79 3.32 -2.34 -20.99
CA PRO A 79 3.51 -1.03 -21.60
C PRO A 79 2.31 -0.53 -22.40
N SER A 80 1.36 -1.40 -22.74
CA SER A 80 0.16 -0.99 -23.47
C SER A 80 -0.93 -0.41 -22.56
N ASN A 81 -0.81 -0.56 -21.24
CA ASN A 81 -1.80 -0.06 -20.28
C ASN A 81 -1.55 1.42 -19.99
N THR A 82 -2.49 2.28 -20.39
CA THR A 82 -2.33 3.73 -20.24
C THR A 82 -2.33 4.17 -18.77
N SER A 83 -3.15 3.56 -17.93
CA SER A 83 -3.20 3.83 -16.50
C SER A 83 -1.86 3.52 -15.83
N PHE A 84 -1.30 2.37 -16.13
CA PHE A 84 -0.02 1.94 -15.59
C PHE A 84 1.12 2.84 -16.07
N THR A 85 1.12 3.18 -17.36
CA THR A 85 2.14 4.08 -17.92
C THR A 85 2.08 5.45 -17.27
N ALA A 86 0.88 5.98 -17.02
CA ALA A 86 0.71 7.26 -16.33
C ALA A 86 1.25 7.19 -14.89
N PHE A 87 1.02 6.06 -14.20
CA PHE A 87 1.55 5.85 -12.86
C PHE A 87 3.08 5.80 -12.85
N LEU A 88 3.69 5.10 -13.82
CA LEU A 88 5.14 5.06 -13.93
C LEU A 88 5.73 6.44 -14.24
N ASN A 89 5.06 7.24 -15.07
CA ASN A 89 5.49 8.60 -15.34
C ASN A 89 5.44 9.48 -14.09
N ALA A 90 4.41 9.31 -13.27
CA ALA A 90 4.31 10.02 -12.00
C ALA A 90 5.46 9.62 -11.05
N ALA A 91 5.80 8.33 -11.03
CA ALA A 91 6.91 7.83 -10.23
C ALA A 91 8.26 8.38 -10.73
N GLU A 92 8.45 8.43 -12.04
CA GLU A 92 9.67 8.96 -12.65
C GLU A 92 9.84 10.45 -12.35
N GLN A 93 8.75 11.19 -12.30
CA GLN A 93 8.75 12.61 -11.94
C GLN A 93 8.81 12.82 -10.42
N ARG A 94 8.79 11.74 -9.63
CA ARG A 94 8.83 11.77 -8.16
C ARG A 94 7.68 12.58 -7.59
N ARG A 95 6.49 12.39 -8.16
CA ARG A 95 5.29 13.10 -7.72
C ARG A 95 4.67 12.41 -6.52
N THR A 96 3.87 13.16 -5.77
CA THR A 96 3.06 12.65 -4.69
C THR A 96 1.66 12.39 -5.24
N VAL A 97 1.15 11.17 -5.06
CA VAL A 97 -0.14 10.75 -5.61
C VAL A 97 -0.97 10.08 -4.52
N GLN A 98 -2.24 9.82 -4.81
CA GLN A 98 -3.10 9.03 -3.93
C GLN A 98 -3.12 7.58 -4.40
N TYR A 99 -3.19 6.67 -3.43
CA TYR A 99 -3.18 5.24 -3.71
C TYR A 99 -4.29 4.58 -2.89
N TYR A 100 -5.04 3.70 -3.52
CA TYR A 100 -6.19 3.03 -2.91
C TYR A 100 -6.06 1.52 -3.07
N ILE A 101 -6.28 0.81 -1.97
CA ILE A 101 -6.23 -0.65 -1.94
C ILE A 101 -7.54 -1.14 -1.35
N GLU A 102 -8.17 -2.12 -2.00
CA GLU A 102 -9.36 -2.78 -1.48
C GLU A 102 -9.10 -4.28 -1.46
N LEU A 103 -9.13 -4.87 -0.27
CA LEU A 103 -8.89 -6.28 -0.07
C LEU A 103 -10.20 -7.06 -0.20
N PRO A 104 -10.15 -8.34 -0.59
CA PRO A 104 -11.37 -9.14 -0.76
C PRO A 104 -12.15 -9.35 0.54
N ASN A 105 -11.53 -9.17 1.71
CA ASN A 105 -12.24 -9.24 2.99
C ASN A 105 -12.98 -7.95 3.33
N GLY A 106 -12.94 -6.94 2.46
CA GLY A 106 -13.64 -5.67 2.66
C GLY A 106 -12.80 -4.55 3.25
N ARG A 107 -11.60 -4.84 3.72
CA ARG A 107 -10.73 -3.79 4.28
C ARG A 107 -10.20 -2.91 3.17
N THR A 108 -10.24 -1.61 3.38
CA THR A 108 -9.73 -0.63 2.42
C THR A 108 -8.69 0.26 3.07
N ALA A 109 -7.76 0.74 2.26
CA ALA A 109 -6.75 1.69 2.70
C ALA A 109 -6.58 2.75 1.63
N THR A 110 -6.65 4.01 2.03
CA THR A 110 -6.39 5.15 1.16
C THR A 110 -5.20 5.89 1.74
N MET A 111 -4.21 6.18 0.92
CA MET A 111 -3.00 6.84 1.40
C MET A 111 -2.50 7.84 0.38
N ILE A 112 -1.74 8.81 0.87
CA ILE A 112 -0.97 9.70 0.03
C ILE A 112 0.43 9.12 -0.03
N MET A 113 0.92 8.87 -1.23
CA MET A 113 2.20 8.22 -1.42
C MET A 113 3.16 9.13 -2.18
N ALA A 114 4.31 9.41 -1.58
CA ALA A 114 5.37 10.14 -2.24
C ALA A 114 6.22 9.13 -3.01
N LEU A 115 6.14 9.18 -4.34
CA LEU A 115 6.85 8.24 -5.20
C LEU A 115 8.31 8.69 -5.37
N SER A 116 9.23 7.74 -5.33
CA SER A 116 10.66 8.03 -5.47
C SER A 116 11.25 7.56 -6.80
N GLY A 117 10.51 6.77 -7.56
CA GLY A 117 10.95 6.27 -8.85
C GLY A 117 10.54 4.82 -9.05
N TRP A 118 10.87 4.30 -10.22
CA TRP A 118 10.60 2.91 -10.55
C TRP A 118 11.79 2.29 -11.27
N GLN A 119 11.87 0.97 -11.22
CA GLN A 119 12.93 0.21 -11.86
C GLN A 119 12.35 -1.04 -12.51
N LEU A 120 12.91 -1.39 -13.66
CA LEU A 120 12.65 -2.69 -14.26
C LEU A 120 13.46 -3.72 -13.47
N ASN A 121 12.80 -4.78 -13.03
CA ASN A 121 13.47 -5.85 -12.30
C ASN A 121 14.46 -6.56 -13.22
N GLU A 122 15.42 -7.25 -12.61
CA GLU A 122 16.46 -7.96 -13.37
C GLU A 122 15.83 -8.88 -14.41
N VAL A 123 16.35 -8.79 -15.65
CA VAL A 123 15.93 -9.65 -16.76
C VAL A 123 17.06 -10.62 -17.06
N THR A 124 16.80 -11.91 -16.84
CA THR A 124 17.81 -12.96 -17.02
C THR A 124 17.31 -14.03 -17.98
N ALA A 125 18.24 -14.80 -18.54
CA ALA A 125 17.92 -15.91 -19.43
C ALA A 125 18.66 -17.18 -18.97
N PRO A 126 18.00 -18.34 -18.87
CA PRO A 126 16.56 -18.53 -19.05
C PRO A 126 15.76 -17.89 -17.91
N ALA A 127 14.65 -17.25 -18.24
CA ALA A 127 13.81 -16.59 -17.26
C ALA A 127 12.82 -17.58 -16.67
N SER A 128 12.69 -17.55 -15.34
CA SER A 128 11.67 -18.33 -14.63
C SER A 128 10.48 -17.48 -14.22
N GLU A 129 10.56 -16.17 -14.44
CA GLU A 129 9.52 -15.21 -14.05
C GLU A 129 9.21 -14.25 -15.20
N VAL A 130 8.00 -13.70 -15.19
CA VAL A 130 7.60 -12.69 -16.16
C VAL A 130 8.34 -11.38 -15.90
N ILE A 131 8.35 -10.51 -16.91
CA ILE A 131 8.96 -9.18 -16.78
C ILE A 131 8.19 -8.39 -15.73
N GLN A 132 8.90 -7.84 -14.76
CA GLN A 132 8.31 -7.14 -13.63
C GLN A 132 8.95 -5.77 -13.43
N VAL A 133 8.17 -4.88 -12.84
CA VAL A 133 8.59 -3.51 -12.51
C VAL A 133 8.34 -3.28 -11.02
N THR A 134 9.25 -2.59 -10.36
CA THR A 134 9.12 -2.21 -8.97
C THR A 134 9.05 -0.69 -8.86
N VAL A 135 8.02 -0.19 -8.18
CA VAL A 135 7.84 1.23 -7.88
C VAL A 135 8.02 1.43 -6.38
N ASN A 136 8.83 2.40 -6.00
CA ASN A 136 9.11 2.71 -4.60
C ASN A 136 8.46 4.02 -4.20
N GLY A 137 7.92 4.06 -2.99
CA GLY A 137 7.33 5.26 -2.44
C GLY A 137 7.22 5.18 -0.92
N LYS A 138 6.91 6.31 -0.32
CA LYS A 138 6.71 6.40 1.14
C LYS A 138 5.27 6.73 1.43
N GLN A 139 4.68 6.01 2.38
CA GLN A 139 3.28 6.14 2.74
C GLN A 139 3.06 7.30 3.69
N ASN A 140 2.07 8.15 3.37
CA ASN A 140 1.68 9.27 4.22
C ASN A 140 0.15 9.26 4.38
N ASN A 141 -0.33 9.75 5.54
CA ASN A 141 -1.76 9.99 5.78
C ASN A 141 -2.64 8.79 5.42
N ILE A 142 -2.34 7.65 6.02
CA ILE A 142 -3.05 6.40 5.74
C ILE A 142 -4.40 6.40 6.45
N ASN A 143 -5.48 6.18 5.69
CA ASN A 143 -6.83 6.06 6.23
C ASN A 143 -7.36 4.66 5.96
N TRP A 144 -7.83 4.01 7.01
CA TRP A 144 -8.42 2.68 6.92
C TRP A 144 -9.93 2.75 6.82
N GLY A 145 -10.52 1.81 6.11
CA GLY A 145 -11.94 1.69 5.99
C GLY A 145 -12.39 0.24 5.83
N TYR A 146 -13.68 0.06 5.70
CA TYR A 146 -14.26 -1.27 5.52
C TYR A 146 -15.49 -1.16 4.62
N ASN A 147 -15.48 -1.92 3.54
CA ASN A 147 -16.63 -2.10 2.65
C ASN A 147 -17.05 -3.55 2.78
N GLN A 148 -18.31 -3.79 3.14
CA GLN A 148 -18.80 -5.15 3.29
C GLN A 148 -18.72 -5.88 1.94
N PRO A 149 -18.06 -7.07 1.88
CA PRO A 149 -17.97 -7.81 0.63
C PRO A 149 -19.36 -8.21 0.11
N GLY A 150 -19.54 -8.10 -1.19
CA GLY A 150 -20.79 -8.50 -1.83
C GLY A 150 -21.90 -7.44 -1.82
N SER A 151 -21.61 -6.24 -1.34
CA SER A 151 -22.61 -5.15 -1.34
C SER A 151 -22.39 -4.15 -2.47
#